data_5ad9309faef3571579ac61e4cf3488b6
#
_entry.id   5ad9309faef3571579ac61e4cf3488b6
#
_cell.length_a   1.000
_cell.length_b   1.000
_cell.length_c   1.000
_cell.angle_alpha   90.00
_cell.angle_beta   90.00
_cell.angle_gamma   90.00
#
_symmetry.space_group_name_H-M   'P 1'
#
loop_
_entity.id
_entity.type
_entity.pdbx_description
1 polymer ?
#
loop_
_entity_poly.entity_id
_entity_poly.type
_entity_poly.pdbx_seq_one_letter_code
_entity_poly.pdbx_strand_id
1 'polypeptide(L)'
;MKKRILRIVGIIFLLALAGGIYYIHLLTPVITGYAAKNLASGVFVGNRTQESIESTDLNFSFIKFTNNTIDFEKKEVTSRFLWASSKAIYIEGFGCTLVRGNEAEIRNRPYTIVPLPAINPDTVAWPAGDKLADTIPVDINQMMLNDVLVDAFDNREGNKGTFAVAIAYKNQLIAEKYKDGL
;
A
#
# COMPACT_ATOMS: atom_id res chain seq x y z
N MET A 1 -19.76 0.89 53.07
CA MET A 1 -19.41 1.79 51.98
C MET A 1 -18.29 1.21 51.07
N LYS A 2 -17.13 0.83 51.55
CA LYS A 2 -15.98 0.32 50.76
C LYS A 2 -16.33 -0.84 49.80
N LYS A 3 -17.13 -1.86 50.25
CA LYS A 3 -17.52 -2.99 49.39
C LYS A 3 -18.46 -2.60 48.22
N ARG A 4 -19.30 -1.58 48.38
CA ARG A 4 -20.14 -1.07 47.27
C ARG A 4 -19.32 -0.29 46.24
N ILE A 5 -18.42 0.55 46.72
CA ILE A 5 -17.48 1.30 45.84
C ILE A 5 -16.62 0.32 45.03
N LEU A 6 -16.06 -0.71 45.65
CA LEU A 6 -15.26 -1.72 44.97
C LEU A 6 -16.05 -2.48 43.89
N ARG A 7 -17.34 -2.80 44.14
CA ARG A 7 -18.21 -3.42 43.14
C ARG A 7 -18.46 -2.48 41.94
N ILE A 8 -18.74 -1.20 42.21
CA ILE A 8 -18.98 -0.20 41.16
C ILE A 8 -17.72 -0.03 40.30
N VAL A 9 -16.54 0.11 40.91
CA VAL A 9 -15.25 0.20 40.20
C VAL A 9 -15.00 -1.06 39.37
N GLY A 10 -15.29 -2.25 39.93
CA GLY A 10 -15.17 -3.51 39.18
C GLY A 10 -16.09 -3.58 37.95
N ILE A 11 -17.32 -3.11 38.07
CA ILE A 11 -18.29 -3.07 36.95
C ILE A 11 -17.79 -2.08 35.86
N ILE A 12 -17.34 -0.88 36.25
CA ILE A 12 -16.82 0.11 35.33
C ILE A 12 -15.59 -0.45 34.60
N PHE A 13 -14.68 -1.12 35.31
CA PHE A 13 -13.53 -1.76 34.72
C PHE A 13 -13.90 -2.85 33.71
N LEU A 14 -14.87 -3.70 34.03
CA LEU A 14 -15.35 -4.75 33.11
C LEU A 14 -16.02 -4.16 31.87
N LEU A 15 -16.78 -3.08 32.01
CA LEU A 15 -17.41 -2.38 30.87
C LEU A 15 -16.34 -1.73 29.99
N ALA A 16 -15.33 -1.10 30.58
CA ALA A 16 -14.20 -0.52 29.85
C ALA A 16 -13.40 -1.59 29.10
N LEU A 17 -13.16 -2.74 29.75
CA LEU A 17 -12.47 -3.88 29.13
C LEU A 17 -13.27 -4.46 27.95
N ALA A 18 -14.58 -4.67 28.15
CA ALA A 18 -15.47 -5.14 27.08
C ALA A 18 -15.51 -4.17 25.89
N GLY A 19 -15.60 -2.86 26.16
CA GLY A 19 -15.54 -1.81 25.16
C GLY A 19 -14.20 -1.80 24.41
N GLY A 20 -13.09 -1.97 25.12
CA GLY A 20 -11.76 -2.08 24.54
C GLY A 20 -11.60 -3.30 23.62
N ILE A 21 -12.07 -4.48 24.07
CA ILE A 21 -12.06 -5.70 23.26
C ILE A 21 -12.91 -5.52 22.00
N TYR A 22 -14.09 -4.94 22.13
CA TYR A 22 -14.97 -4.67 21.00
C TYR A 22 -14.32 -3.71 20.00
N TYR A 23 -13.68 -2.65 20.48
CA TYR A 23 -12.96 -1.71 19.63
C TYR A 23 -11.82 -2.40 18.87
N ILE A 24 -11.01 -3.22 19.54
CA ILE A 24 -9.94 -4.01 18.90
C ILE A 24 -10.53 -4.95 17.85
N HIS A 25 -11.67 -5.60 18.16
CA HIS A 25 -12.35 -6.49 17.21
C HIS A 25 -12.74 -5.77 15.91
N LEU A 26 -13.14 -4.51 15.96
CA LEU A 26 -13.46 -3.71 14.79
C LEU A 26 -12.21 -3.31 13.98
N LEU A 27 -11.07 -3.11 14.65
CA LEU A 27 -9.83 -2.69 14.00
C LEU A 27 -9.06 -3.84 13.36
N THR A 28 -9.09 -5.03 13.93
CA THR A 28 -8.25 -6.14 13.47
C THR A 28 -8.49 -6.54 12.00
N PRO A 29 -9.72 -6.53 11.42
CA PRO A 29 -9.92 -6.78 10.00
C PRO A 29 -9.35 -5.68 9.09
N VAL A 30 -9.25 -4.44 9.58
CA VAL A 30 -8.63 -3.34 8.83
C VAL A 30 -7.12 -3.56 8.76
N ILE A 31 -6.50 -3.91 9.90
CA ILE A 31 -5.07 -4.20 10.00
C ILE A 31 -4.69 -5.35 9.06
N THR A 32 -5.39 -6.50 9.18
CA THR A 32 -5.11 -7.67 8.34
C THR A 32 -5.44 -7.45 6.87
N GLY A 33 -6.51 -6.71 6.58
CA GLY A 33 -6.90 -6.37 5.21
C GLY A 33 -5.89 -5.45 4.54
N TYR A 34 -5.39 -4.45 5.26
CA TYR A 34 -4.33 -3.57 4.77
C TYR A 34 -3.06 -4.37 4.44
N ALA A 35 -2.58 -5.19 5.38
CA ALA A 35 -1.38 -5.98 5.19
C ALA A 35 -1.52 -6.96 4.01
N ALA A 36 -2.62 -7.73 3.95
CA ALA A 36 -2.86 -8.68 2.87
C ALA A 36 -2.89 -8.00 1.49
N LYS A 37 -3.60 -6.85 1.36
CA LYS A 37 -3.74 -6.16 0.08
C LYS A 37 -2.42 -5.54 -0.37
N ASN A 38 -1.69 -4.87 0.52
CA ASN A 38 -0.42 -4.23 0.18
C ASN A 38 0.64 -5.28 -0.19
N LEU A 39 0.76 -6.36 0.60
CA LEU A 39 1.71 -7.42 0.31
C LEU A 39 1.39 -8.10 -1.02
N ALA A 40 0.11 -8.43 -1.28
CA ALA A 40 -0.29 -9.03 -2.56
C ALA A 40 0.04 -8.11 -3.74
N SER A 41 -0.28 -6.82 -3.63
CA SER A 41 0.01 -5.84 -4.69
C SER A 41 1.51 -5.65 -4.91
N GLY A 42 2.29 -5.55 -3.84
CA GLY A 42 3.74 -5.40 -3.93
C GLY A 42 4.41 -6.60 -4.58
N VAL A 43 3.97 -7.83 -4.23
CA VAL A 43 4.56 -9.07 -4.77
C VAL A 43 4.08 -9.35 -6.19
N PHE A 44 2.76 -9.40 -6.43
CA PHE A 44 2.21 -9.90 -7.71
C PHE A 44 2.08 -8.83 -8.79
N VAL A 45 2.10 -7.55 -8.44
CA VAL A 45 2.05 -6.43 -9.40
C VAL A 45 3.38 -5.68 -9.42
N GLY A 46 3.93 -5.37 -8.24
CA GLY A 46 5.18 -4.62 -8.11
C GLY A 46 6.46 -5.44 -8.21
N ASN A 47 6.37 -6.79 -8.33
CA ASN A 47 7.51 -7.72 -8.38
C ASN A 47 8.53 -7.54 -7.23
N ARG A 48 8.07 -7.04 -6.08
CA ARG A 48 8.90 -6.83 -4.89
C ARG A 48 8.93 -8.08 -4.01
N THR A 49 10.00 -8.22 -3.24
CA THR A 49 10.10 -9.32 -2.27
C THR A 49 9.21 -9.05 -1.03
N GLN A 50 8.76 -10.13 -0.38
CA GLN A 50 8.02 -10.03 0.89
C GLN A 50 8.80 -9.20 1.92
N GLU A 51 10.09 -9.48 2.08
CA GLU A 51 10.96 -8.79 3.03
C GLU A 51 11.03 -7.27 2.77
N SER A 52 11.16 -6.87 1.50
CA SER A 52 11.16 -5.46 1.12
C SER A 52 9.86 -4.76 1.54
N ILE A 53 8.72 -5.38 1.32
CA ILE A 53 7.41 -4.80 1.63
C ILE A 53 7.16 -4.77 3.14
N GLU A 54 7.49 -5.86 3.85
CA GLU A 54 7.31 -5.95 5.30
C GLU A 54 8.21 -4.97 6.07
N SER A 55 9.44 -4.73 5.57
CA SER A 55 10.37 -3.81 6.21
C SER A 55 10.09 -2.33 5.95
N THR A 56 9.39 -2.01 4.87
CA THR A 56 9.11 -0.63 4.47
C THR A 56 7.62 -0.27 4.58
N ASP A 57 6.77 -0.92 3.78
CA ASP A 57 5.35 -0.54 3.63
C ASP A 57 4.47 -1.02 4.79
N LEU A 58 4.85 -2.14 5.43
CA LEU A 58 4.10 -2.72 6.54
C LEU A 58 4.75 -2.47 7.90
N ASN A 59 5.90 -1.81 7.96
CA ASN A 59 6.65 -1.59 9.20
C ASN A 59 6.15 -0.37 9.99
N PHE A 60 4.86 -0.30 10.26
CA PHE A 60 4.30 0.77 11.07
C PHE A 60 3.10 0.32 11.91
N SER A 61 2.81 1.05 13.00
CA SER A 61 1.65 0.84 13.86
C SER A 61 1.48 -0.65 14.25
N PHE A 62 0.25 -1.13 14.30
CA PHE A 62 -0.09 -2.55 14.56
C PHE A 62 0.11 -3.44 13.34
N ILE A 63 0.26 -2.88 12.15
CA ILE A 63 0.43 -3.62 10.89
C ILE A 63 1.73 -4.43 10.90
N LYS A 64 2.81 -3.90 11.49
CA LYS A 64 4.09 -4.59 11.63
C LYS A 64 4.03 -5.90 12.44
N PHE A 65 2.95 -6.14 13.15
CA PHE A 65 2.74 -7.37 13.94
C PHE A 65 1.88 -8.40 13.22
N THR A 66 1.50 -8.16 11.97
CA THR A 66 0.78 -9.14 11.17
C THR A 66 1.69 -10.31 10.78
N ASN A 67 1.11 -11.52 10.78
CA ASN A 67 1.76 -12.70 10.24
C ASN A 67 1.22 -12.94 8.84
N ASN A 68 2.11 -12.85 7.84
CA ASN A 68 1.75 -12.88 6.43
C ASN A 68 2.25 -14.17 5.77
N THR A 69 1.41 -14.78 4.95
CA THR A 69 1.73 -15.99 4.18
C THR A 69 1.35 -15.75 2.72
N ILE A 70 2.28 -16.06 1.81
CA ILE A 70 2.08 -15.97 0.36
C ILE A 70 1.94 -17.39 -0.21
N ASP A 71 0.91 -17.61 -1.00
CA ASP A 71 0.76 -18.77 -1.86
C ASP A 71 0.97 -18.32 -3.32
N PHE A 72 2.12 -18.64 -3.88
CA PHE A 72 2.49 -18.24 -5.24
C PHE A 72 1.72 -19.03 -6.31
N GLU A 73 1.31 -20.28 -6.03
CA GLU A 73 0.55 -21.11 -6.97
C GLU A 73 -0.87 -20.54 -7.16
N LYS A 74 -1.52 -20.20 -6.04
CA LYS A 74 -2.86 -19.60 -6.05
C LYS A 74 -2.86 -18.10 -6.25
N LYS A 75 -1.68 -17.49 -6.26
CA LYS A 75 -1.47 -16.03 -6.31
C LYS A 75 -2.32 -15.31 -5.24
N GLU A 76 -2.15 -15.72 -3.98
CA GLU A 76 -2.89 -15.16 -2.85
C GLU A 76 -1.99 -14.86 -1.65
N VAL A 77 -2.42 -13.91 -0.84
CA VAL A 77 -1.78 -13.55 0.44
C VAL A 77 -2.81 -13.62 1.55
N THR A 78 -2.43 -14.28 2.65
CA THR A 78 -3.20 -14.29 3.88
C THR A 78 -2.43 -13.58 4.98
N SER A 79 -3.06 -12.56 5.59
CA SER A 79 -2.53 -11.85 6.77
C SER A 79 -3.36 -12.17 8.00
N ARG A 80 -2.69 -12.40 9.14
CA ARG A 80 -3.30 -12.69 10.43
C ARG A 80 -2.80 -11.74 11.50
N PHE A 81 -3.70 -11.30 12.37
CA PHE A 81 -3.38 -10.53 13.56
C PHE A 81 -4.40 -10.80 14.65
N LEU A 82 -3.93 -11.23 15.84
CA LEU A 82 -4.79 -11.71 16.91
C LEU A 82 -5.74 -12.82 16.41
N TRP A 83 -7.05 -12.59 16.46
CA TRP A 83 -8.08 -13.54 15.99
C TRP A 83 -8.58 -13.24 14.57
N ALA A 84 -8.12 -12.14 13.95
CA ALA A 84 -8.56 -11.76 12.61
C ALA A 84 -7.63 -12.31 11.53
N SER A 85 -8.23 -12.61 10.38
CA SER A 85 -7.53 -12.99 9.16
C SER A 85 -8.18 -12.31 7.96
N SER A 86 -7.38 -11.86 7.02
CA SER A 86 -7.83 -11.34 5.74
C SER A 86 -7.02 -11.96 4.61
N LYS A 87 -7.66 -12.18 3.48
CA LYS A 87 -7.04 -12.72 2.27
C LYS A 87 -7.15 -11.71 1.13
N ALA A 88 -6.06 -11.56 0.36
CA ALA A 88 -6.04 -10.88 -0.92
C ALA A 88 -5.64 -11.85 -2.02
N ILE A 89 -6.25 -11.74 -3.19
CA ILE A 89 -5.98 -12.57 -4.36
C ILE A 89 -5.59 -11.69 -5.54
N TYR A 90 -4.70 -12.20 -6.39
CA TYR A 90 -4.38 -11.59 -7.66
C TYR A 90 -5.28 -12.14 -8.77
N ILE A 91 -5.76 -11.25 -9.63
CA ILE A 91 -6.58 -11.57 -10.80
C ILE A 91 -5.89 -10.96 -12.02
N GLU A 92 -5.63 -11.77 -13.01
CA GLU A 92 -4.96 -11.37 -14.25
C GLU A 92 -5.67 -10.19 -14.91
N GLY A 93 -4.90 -9.16 -15.29
CA GLY A 93 -5.42 -7.94 -15.91
C GLY A 93 -6.24 -7.01 -15.01
N PHE A 94 -6.51 -7.42 -13.76
CA PHE A 94 -7.25 -6.62 -12.78
C PHE A 94 -6.40 -6.20 -11.58
N GLY A 95 -5.36 -6.96 -11.26
CA GLY A 95 -4.50 -6.75 -10.09
C GLY A 95 -5.00 -7.47 -8.84
N CYS A 96 -4.64 -6.96 -7.66
CA CYS A 96 -4.97 -7.60 -6.39
C CYS A 96 -6.24 -7.05 -5.76
N THR A 97 -7.06 -7.92 -5.16
CA THR A 97 -8.27 -7.54 -4.44
C THR A 97 -8.40 -8.31 -3.12
N LEU A 98 -9.01 -7.67 -2.11
CA LEU A 98 -9.38 -8.35 -0.88
C LEU A 98 -10.58 -9.27 -1.12
N VAL A 99 -10.51 -10.48 -0.59
CA VAL A 99 -11.64 -11.39 -0.57
C VAL A 99 -12.65 -10.91 0.48
N ARG A 100 -13.80 -10.43 0.00
CA ARG A 100 -14.95 -10.06 0.81
C ARG A 100 -16.14 -10.89 0.33
N GLY A 101 -16.57 -11.85 1.14
CA GLY A 101 -17.63 -12.78 0.78
C GLY A 101 -17.13 -14.02 0.05
N ASN A 102 -17.79 -14.41 -1.05
CA ASN A 102 -17.50 -15.65 -1.77
C ASN A 102 -16.28 -15.50 -2.71
N GLU A 103 -15.17 -16.14 -2.35
CA GLU A 103 -13.93 -16.12 -3.15
C GLU A 103 -14.12 -16.72 -4.54
N ALA A 104 -14.85 -17.83 -4.65
CA ALA A 104 -15.07 -18.48 -5.93
C ALA A 104 -15.84 -17.59 -6.91
N GLU A 105 -16.80 -16.83 -6.41
CA GLU A 105 -17.54 -15.83 -7.20
C GLU A 105 -16.62 -14.71 -7.69
N ILE A 106 -15.72 -14.22 -6.83
CA ILE A 106 -14.74 -13.20 -7.20
C ILE A 106 -13.80 -13.72 -8.29
N ARG A 107 -13.24 -14.93 -8.12
CA ARG A 107 -12.30 -15.54 -9.09
C ARG A 107 -12.96 -15.85 -10.43
N ASN A 108 -14.23 -16.25 -10.44
CA ASN A 108 -14.96 -16.66 -11.65
C ASN A 108 -15.73 -15.51 -12.32
N ARG A 109 -15.66 -14.30 -11.76
CA ARG A 109 -16.31 -13.13 -12.37
C ARG A 109 -15.66 -12.84 -13.72
N PRO A 110 -16.47 -12.60 -14.79
CA PRO A 110 -15.91 -12.22 -16.07
C PRO A 110 -15.35 -10.79 -15.97
N TYR A 111 -14.03 -10.69 -15.97
CA TYR A 111 -13.32 -9.42 -16.06
C TYR A 111 -13.00 -9.13 -17.51
N THR A 112 -13.39 -7.95 -18.00
CA THR A 112 -12.99 -7.48 -19.32
C THR A 112 -11.60 -6.89 -19.21
N ILE A 113 -10.61 -7.56 -19.78
CA ILE A 113 -9.25 -7.03 -19.88
C ILE A 113 -9.25 -6.04 -21.04
N VAL A 114 -9.01 -4.78 -20.75
CA VAL A 114 -8.79 -3.76 -21.80
C VAL A 114 -7.37 -3.97 -22.31
N PRO A 115 -7.17 -4.31 -23.60
CA PRO A 115 -5.83 -4.46 -24.14
C PRO A 115 -5.08 -3.12 -24.03
N LEU A 116 -3.88 -3.17 -23.49
CA LEU A 116 -2.99 -2.00 -23.52
C LEU A 116 -2.66 -1.64 -24.97
N PRO A 117 -2.59 -0.35 -25.31
CA PRO A 117 -2.14 0.07 -26.62
C PRO A 117 -0.79 -0.59 -26.95
N ALA A 118 -0.61 -1.06 -28.19
CA ALA A 118 0.66 -1.62 -28.66
C ALA A 118 1.71 -0.52 -28.93
N ILE A 119 1.73 0.51 -28.08
CA ILE A 119 2.62 1.67 -28.16
C ILE A 119 3.59 1.56 -26.98
N ASN A 120 4.89 1.71 -27.26
CA ASN A 120 5.85 1.87 -26.16
C ASN A 120 5.61 3.23 -25.49
N PRO A 121 5.19 3.28 -24.24
CA PRO A 121 4.88 4.52 -23.54
C PRO A 121 6.10 5.47 -23.44
N ASP A 122 7.32 4.94 -23.37
CA ASP A 122 8.56 5.73 -23.28
C ASP A 122 8.85 6.53 -24.54
N THR A 123 8.16 6.24 -25.66
CA THR A 123 8.33 6.96 -26.93
C THR A 123 7.27 8.03 -27.15
N VAL A 124 6.25 8.06 -26.32
CA VAL A 124 5.10 8.96 -26.45
C VAL A 124 5.13 10.00 -25.34
N ALA A 125 4.96 11.27 -25.72
CA ALA A 125 4.95 12.37 -24.76
C ALA A 125 3.79 12.23 -23.76
N TRP A 126 4.05 12.59 -22.51
CA TRP A 126 3.03 12.71 -21.47
C TRP A 126 1.94 13.73 -21.89
N PRO A 127 0.63 13.52 -21.62
CA PRO A 127 0.07 12.46 -20.77
C PRO A 127 -0.34 11.16 -21.48
N ALA A 128 -0.11 11.02 -22.77
CA ALA A 128 -0.48 9.83 -23.53
C ALA A 128 0.57 8.69 -23.38
N GLY A 129 1.78 9.01 -22.95
CA GLY A 129 2.86 8.10 -22.62
C GLY A 129 3.74 8.68 -21.50
N ASP A 130 4.91 8.10 -21.30
CA ASP A 130 5.81 8.40 -20.19
C ASP A 130 7.10 9.11 -20.62
N LYS A 131 7.19 9.51 -21.91
CA LYS A 131 8.39 10.19 -22.43
C LYS A 131 8.60 11.52 -21.71
N LEU A 132 9.78 11.70 -21.11
CA LEU A 132 10.25 12.97 -20.59
C LEU A 132 10.33 14.03 -21.70
N ALA A 133 10.11 15.29 -21.34
CA ALA A 133 10.31 16.41 -22.24
C ALA A 133 11.78 16.47 -22.71
N ASP A 134 11.97 16.65 -24.02
CA ASP A 134 13.33 16.75 -24.60
C ASP A 134 14.05 18.03 -24.13
N THR A 135 13.29 19.04 -23.69
CA THR A 135 13.82 20.31 -23.15
C THR A 135 12.98 20.77 -21.97
N ILE A 136 13.66 21.32 -20.95
CA ILE A 136 12.98 21.94 -19.82
C ILE A 136 12.48 23.32 -20.23
N PRO A 137 11.21 23.69 -19.93
CA PRO A 137 10.68 25.00 -20.23
C PRO A 137 11.52 26.13 -19.63
N VAL A 138 11.71 27.22 -20.39
CA VAL A 138 12.62 28.35 -20.03
C VAL A 138 12.25 29.08 -18.74
N ASP A 139 11.02 28.94 -18.29
CA ASP A 139 10.50 29.51 -17.04
C ASP A 139 10.73 28.60 -15.83
N ILE A 140 11.33 27.43 -16.02
CA ILE A 140 11.72 26.51 -14.95
C ILE A 140 13.20 26.68 -14.64
N ASN A 141 13.52 26.94 -13.38
CA ASN A 141 14.90 26.95 -12.92
C ASN A 141 15.38 25.49 -12.75
N GLN A 142 16.27 25.06 -13.65
CA GLN A 142 16.78 23.68 -13.67
C GLN A 142 17.55 23.31 -12.40
N MET A 143 18.29 24.25 -11.81
CA MET A 143 19.04 24.01 -10.58
C MET A 143 18.07 23.71 -9.43
N MET A 144 17.06 24.56 -9.23
CA MET A 144 16.03 24.34 -8.20
C MET A 144 15.25 23.03 -8.43
N LEU A 145 14.97 22.69 -9.69
CA LEU A 145 14.31 21.42 -10.03
C LEU A 145 15.15 20.21 -9.58
N ASN A 146 16.45 20.24 -9.86
CA ASN A 146 17.37 19.19 -9.42
C ASN A 146 17.49 19.14 -7.89
N ASP A 147 17.57 20.29 -7.22
CA ASP A 147 17.66 20.35 -5.76
C ASP A 147 16.41 19.72 -5.11
N VAL A 148 15.22 20.02 -5.62
CA VAL A 148 13.95 19.44 -5.14
C VAL A 148 13.93 17.91 -5.35
N LEU A 149 14.41 17.42 -6.49
CA LEU A 149 14.51 15.98 -6.76
C LEU A 149 15.50 15.28 -5.82
N VAL A 150 16.61 15.93 -5.46
CA VAL A 150 17.57 15.39 -4.49
C VAL A 150 16.95 15.39 -3.09
N ASP A 151 16.36 16.52 -2.69
CA ASP A 151 15.76 16.68 -1.36
C ASP A 151 14.61 15.70 -1.11
N ALA A 152 13.84 15.36 -2.15
CA ALA A 152 12.73 14.41 -2.04
C ALA A 152 13.16 13.02 -1.52
N PHE A 153 14.41 12.59 -1.78
CA PHE A 153 14.97 11.32 -1.32
C PHE A 153 15.92 11.46 -0.12
N ASP A 154 16.15 12.68 0.34
CA ASP A 154 17.02 12.94 1.48
C ASP A 154 16.32 12.60 2.81
N ASN A 155 16.94 11.73 3.57
CA ASN A 155 16.42 11.25 4.86
C ASN A 155 17.14 11.88 6.07
N ARG A 156 17.95 12.93 5.90
CA ARG A 156 18.69 13.57 7.00
C ARG A 156 17.79 14.14 8.10
N GLU A 157 16.59 14.59 7.74
CA GLU A 157 15.60 15.13 8.69
C GLU A 157 14.50 14.13 9.06
N GLY A 158 14.67 12.85 8.72
CA GLY A 158 13.72 11.77 8.96
C GLY A 158 13.45 10.95 7.70
N ASN A 159 12.92 9.74 7.87
CA ASN A 159 12.61 8.87 6.74
C ASN A 159 11.36 9.37 6.00
N LYS A 160 11.55 10.01 4.85
CA LYS A 160 10.46 10.49 3.98
C LYS A 160 9.72 9.33 3.30
N GLY A 161 10.34 8.15 3.16
CA GLY A 161 9.74 6.98 2.52
C GLY A 161 9.43 7.16 1.03
N THR A 162 10.13 8.10 0.35
CA THR A 162 9.91 8.39 -1.06
C THR A 162 10.42 7.25 -1.94
N PHE A 163 9.58 6.73 -2.81
CA PHE A 163 9.93 5.69 -3.79
C PHE A 163 10.12 6.26 -5.20
N ALA A 164 9.30 7.22 -5.58
CA ALA A 164 9.36 7.87 -6.89
C ALA A 164 8.90 9.32 -6.79
N VAL A 165 9.41 10.15 -7.68
CA VAL A 165 8.95 11.53 -7.91
C VAL A 165 8.82 11.74 -9.39
N ALA A 166 7.66 12.24 -9.84
CA ALA A 166 7.41 12.67 -11.19
C ALA A 166 6.87 14.11 -11.15
N ILE A 167 7.41 14.99 -11.98
CA ILE A 167 7.02 16.40 -12.03
C ILE A 167 6.52 16.73 -13.43
N ALA A 168 5.25 17.10 -13.54
CA ALA A 168 4.64 17.56 -14.77
C ALA A 168 4.39 19.06 -14.73
N TYR A 169 4.71 19.75 -15.80
CA TYR A 169 4.49 21.18 -15.96
C TYR A 169 4.05 21.50 -17.39
N LYS A 170 3.04 22.35 -17.54
CA LYS A 170 2.47 22.73 -18.86
C LYS A 170 2.23 21.51 -19.76
N ASN A 171 1.62 20.48 -19.22
CA ASN A 171 1.30 19.24 -19.93
C ASN A 171 2.53 18.47 -20.47
N GLN A 172 3.67 18.63 -19.82
CA GLN A 172 4.90 17.89 -20.12
C GLN A 172 5.46 17.26 -18.85
N LEU A 173 5.97 16.05 -18.91
CA LEU A 173 6.74 15.42 -17.86
C LEU A 173 8.16 15.98 -17.92
N ILE A 174 8.53 16.84 -16.96
CA ILE A 174 9.80 17.58 -16.98
C ILE A 174 10.88 16.97 -16.11
N ALA A 175 10.51 16.13 -15.13
CA ALA A 175 11.46 15.42 -14.30
C ALA A 175 10.85 14.14 -13.74
N GLU A 176 11.68 13.13 -13.58
CA GLU A 176 11.33 11.85 -13.00
C GLU A 176 12.56 11.28 -12.30
N LYS A 177 12.36 10.74 -11.09
CA LYS A 177 13.41 10.09 -10.31
C LYS A 177 12.83 8.99 -9.45
N TYR A 178 13.52 7.86 -9.41
CA TYR A 178 13.18 6.69 -8.60
C TYR A 178 14.23 6.44 -7.53
N LYS A 179 13.83 5.78 -6.48
CA LYS A 179 14.73 5.28 -5.44
C LYS A 179 15.60 4.16 -6.01
N ASP A 180 16.89 4.17 -5.69
CA ASP A 180 17.81 3.14 -6.12
C ASP A 180 17.37 1.75 -5.62
N GLY A 181 17.41 0.75 -6.51
CA GLY A 181 17.08 -0.64 -6.21
C GLY A 181 15.58 -0.98 -6.23
N LEU A 182 14.77 -0.15 -6.86
CA LEU A 182 13.36 -0.47 -7.18
C LEU A 182 13.24 -1.07 -8.56
#